data_e93fe41c5d78b73bfb24e39bc1d759f7
#
_entry.id   e93fe41c5d78b73bfb24e39bc1d759f7
#
_cell.length_a   1.000
_cell.length_b   1.000
_cell.length_c   1.000
_cell.angle_alpha   90.00
_cell.angle_beta   90.00
_cell.angle_gamma   90.00
#
_symmetry.space_group_name_H-M   'P 1'
#
loop_
_entity.id
_entity.type
_entity.pdbx_description
1 polymer ?
#
loop_
_entity_poly.entity_id
_entity_poly.type
_entity_poly.pdbx_seq_one_letter_code
_entity_poly.pdbx_strand_id
1 'polypeptide(L)' 'MTIDINAATKEELDTVESLKGHGHEIVRYREERGGFTSLRQLDEVPGLTGKLDEEALGQLKV' A
#
# COMPACT_ATOMS: atom_id res chain seq x y z
N MET A 1 -1.88 10.22 -11.18
CA MET A 1 -1.93 10.75 -9.82
C MET A 1 -1.37 9.71 -8.87
N THR A 2 -0.49 10.12 -7.96
CA THR A 2 0.13 9.20 -7.02
C THR A 2 -0.54 9.26 -5.66
N ILE A 3 -0.54 8.13 -4.97
CA ILE A 3 -1.12 7.99 -3.64
C ILE A 3 0.03 7.78 -2.65
N ASP A 4 0.08 8.60 -1.61
CA ASP A 4 1.08 8.47 -0.55
C ASP A 4 0.62 7.39 0.42
N ILE A 5 1.31 6.27 0.45
CA ILE A 5 0.91 5.14 1.29
C ILE A 5 1.04 5.43 2.79
N ASN A 6 1.77 6.48 3.15
CA ASN A 6 1.89 6.90 4.55
C ASN A 6 0.76 7.82 5.00
N ALA A 7 -0.01 8.35 4.07
CA ALA A 7 -1.07 9.32 4.38
C ALA A 7 -2.44 8.88 3.89
N ALA A 8 -2.50 7.93 2.96
CA ALA A 8 -3.75 7.54 2.34
C ALA A 8 -4.69 6.83 3.31
N THR A 9 -5.98 7.03 3.10
CA THR A 9 -7.00 6.28 3.84
C THR A 9 -7.14 4.89 3.22
N LYS A 10 -7.80 4.00 3.96
CA LYS A 10 -8.11 2.67 3.46
C LYS A 10 -8.87 2.75 2.13
N GLU A 11 -9.83 3.67 2.04
CA GLU A 11 -10.64 3.84 0.84
C GLU A 11 -9.80 4.30 -0.35
N GLU A 12 -8.86 5.20 -0.11
CA GLU A 12 -7.96 5.65 -1.16
C GLU A 12 -7.07 4.52 -1.66
N LEU A 13 -6.56 3.71 -0.75
CA LEU A 13 -5.72 2.57 -1.12
C LEU A 13 -6.51 1.54 -1.92
N ASP A 14 -7.77 1.34 -1.59
CA ASP A 14 -8.61 0.40 -2.30
C ASP A 14 -8.93 0.83 -3.74
N THR A 15 -8.68 2.09 -4.10
CA THR A 15 -8.87 2.54 -5.48
C THR A 15 -7.79 2.01 -6.41
N VAL A 16 -6.64 1.59 -5.87
CA VAL A 16 -5.60 0.95 -6.67
C VAL A 16 -5.99 -0.51 -6.83
N GLU A 17 -6.15 -0.96 -8.05
CA GLU A 17 -6.69 -2.29 -8.32
C GLU A 17 -5.93 -3.41 -7.63
N SER A 18 -4.60 -3.36 -7.66
CA SER A 18 -3.77 -4.37 -7.01
C SER A 18 -3.91 -4.37 -5.49
N LEU A 19 -4.36 -3.27 -4.92
CA LEU A 19 -4.53 -3.13 -3.46
C LEU A 19 -5.98 -3.27 -3.03
N LYS A 20 -6.89 -3.44 -3.96
CA LYS A 20 -8.31 -3.52 -3.66
C LYS A 20 -8.60 -4.66 -2.67
N GLY A 21 -9.27 -4.33 -1.58
CA GLY A 21 -9.55 -5.29 -0.53
C GLY A 21 -8.42 -5.45 0.48
N HIS A 22 -7.27 -4.80 0.27
CA HIS A 22 -6.11 -4.91 1.15
C HIS A 22 -5.75 -3.59 1.83
N GLY A 23 -6.55 -2.54 1.62
CA GLY A 23 -6.25 -1.24 2.19
C GLY A 23 -6.14 -1.26 3.71
N HIS A 24 -7.01 -2.00 4.38
CA HIS A 24 -7.01 -2.07 5.83
C HIS A 24 -5.73 -2.74 6.37
N GLU A 25 -5.19 -3.70 5.63
CA GLU A 25 -3.95 -4.36 6.02
C GLU A 25 -2.77 -3.42 5.90
N ILE A 26 -2.77 -2.58 4.88
CA ILE A 26 -1.73 -1.57 4.67
C ILE A 26 -1.77 -0.54 5.79
N VAL A 27 -2.96 -0.07 6.13
CA VAL A 27 -3.12 0.91 7.21
C VAL A 27 -2.67 0.31 8.54
N ARG A 28 -3.03 -0.94 8.79
CA ARG A 28 -2.62 -1.63 10.01
C ARG A 28 -1.10 -1.76 10.10
N TYR A 29 -0.47 -2.19 9.02
CA TYR A 29 0.98 -2.31 8.97
C TYR A 29 1.64 -0.95 9.24
N ARG A 30 1.11 0.10 8.61
CA ARG A 30 1.61 1.45 8.78
C ARG A 30 1.56 1.88 10.25
N GLU A 31 0.44 1.61 10.91
CA GLU A 31 0.28 1.98 12.30
C GLU A 31 1.20 1.18 13.23
N GLU A 32 1.38 -0.10 12.94
CA GLU A 32 2.22 -0.96 13.76
C GLU A 32 3.70 -0.66 13.60
N ARG A 33 4.12 -0.24 12.40
CA ARG A 33 5.53 -0.02 12.07
C ARG A 33 5.93 1.44 12.08
N GLY A 34 4.99 2.35 12.27
CA GLY A 34 5.29 3.77 12.26
C GLY A 34 5.43 4.36 10.86
N GLY A 35 4.96 3.66 9.85
CA GLY A 35 4.98 4.12 8.47
C GLY A 35 5.83 3.28 7.57
N PHE A 36 5.87 3.68 6.29
CA PHE A 36 6.68 3.02 5.28
C PHE A 36 7.86 3.92 4.91
N THR A 37 9.04 3.34 4.74
CA THR A 37 10.20 4.08 4.23
C THR A 37 10.48 3.73 2.78
N SER A 38 9.88 2.65 2.27
CA SER A 38 10.07 2.20 0.91
C SER A 38 8.82 1.48 0.44
N LEU A 39 8.51 1.61 -0.86
CA LEU A 39 7.39 0.87 -1.45
C LEU A 39 7.59 -0.64 -1.37
N ARG A 40 8.83 -1.10 -1.31
CA ARG A 40 9.11 -2.52 -1.18
C ARG A 40 8.54 -3.15 0.08
N GLN A 41 8.32 -2.35 1.11
CA GLN A 41 7.75 -2.83 2.36
C GLN A 41 6.31 -3.33 2.17
N LEU A 42 5.65 -2.92 1.09
CA LEU A 42 4.31 -3.42 0.81
C LEU A 42 4.31 -4.92 0.57
N ASP A 43 5.41 -5.49 0.07
CA ASP A 43 5.54 -6.92 -0.10
C ASP A 43 5.49 -7.67 1.22
N GLU A 44 5.80 -6.99 2.32
CA GLU A 44 5.78 -7.60 3.65
C GLU A 44 4.39 -7.59 4.28
N VAL A 45 3.47 -6.85 3.68
CA VAL A 45 2.10 -6.79 4.19
C VAL A 45 1.40 -8.09 3.85
N PRO A 46 0.78 -8.78 4.84
CA PRO A 46 0.05 -10.01 4.57
C PRO A 46 -1.00 -9.81 3.48
N GLY A 47 -1.03 -10.71 2.53
CA GLY A 47 -1.97 -10.65 1.42
C GLY A 47 -1.47 -9.89 0.20
N LEU A 48 -0.37 -9.14 0.33
CA LEU A 48 0.19 -8.38 -0.78
C LEU A 48 1.46 -8.97 -1.37
N THR A 49 2.02 -9.98 -0.75
CA THR A 49 3.24 -10.62 -1.23
C THR A 49 3.04 -11.14 -2.66
N GLY A 50 3.87 -10.65 -3.59
CA GLY A 50 3.79 -11.07 -4.98
C GLY A 50 2.64 -10.47 -5.77
N LYS A 51 1.87 -9.56 -5.19
CA LYS A 51 0.70 -8.95 -5.85
C LYS A 51 0.98 -7.58 -6.46
N LEU A 52 2.12 -7.00 -6.13
CA LEU A 52 2.46 -5.67 -6.63
C LEU A 52 3.19 -5.76 -7.94
N ASP A 53 2.71 -5.02 -8.94
CA ASP A 53 3.36 -4.92 -10.24
C ASP A 53 3.81 -3.49 -10.47
N GLU A 54 4.49 -3.25 -11.58
CA GLU A 54 5.01 -1.92 -11.88
C GLU A 54 3.91 -0.89 -12.03
N GLU A 55 2.77 -1.29 -12.54
CA GLU A 55 1.65 -0.38 -12.71
C GLU A 55 1.14 0.11 -11.35
N ALA A 56 1.00 -0.81 -10.41
CA ALA A 56 0.56 -0.45 -9.06
C ALA A 56 1.60 0.44 -8.38
N LEU A 57 2.87 0.08 -8.48
CA LEU A 57 3.95 0.86 -7.86
C LEU A 57 4.05 2.26 -8.46
N GLY A 58 3.72 2.40 -9.74
CA GLY A 58 3.72 3.71 -10.39
C GLY A 58 2.63 4.65 -9.88
N GLN A 59 1.62 4.11 -9.21
CA GLN A 59 0.53 4.90 -8.64
C GLN A 59 0.74 5.25 -7.18
N LEU A 60 1.82 4.75 -6.59
CA LEU A 60 2.09 4.89 -5.15
C LEU A 60 3.40 5.61 -4.88
N LYS A 61 3.47 6.22 -3.72
CA LYS A 61 4.71 6.83 -3.23
C LYS A 61 4.78 6.72 -1.71
N VAL A 62 5.96 6.92 -1.16
CA VAL A 62 6.17 7.02 0.28
C VAL A 62 6.45 8.44 0.71
#